data_baf576da16e0b1013cd1f0c3f8a43af8
#
_entry.id   baf576da16e0b1013cd1f0c3f8a43af8
#
_cell.length_a   1.000
_cell.length_b   1.000
_cell.length_c   1.000
_cell.angle_alpha   90.00
_cell.angle_beta   90.00
_cell.angle_gamma   90.00
#
_symmetry.space_group_name_H-M   'P 1'
#
loop_
_entity.id
_entity.type
_entity.pdbx_description
1 polymer ?
#
loop_
_entity_poly.entity_id
_entity_poly.type
_entity_poly.pdbx_seq_one_letter_code
_entity_poly.pdbx_strand_id
1 'polypeptide(L)'
;MRLSTYEIILPLVGTDEKPIEGYTLLTNGLYGAVDVVPKEDADKLQAGDFAGLPAALRERLMLRGHITRKDEAGELADLKLLSRIFKTIQGRSGVGLVIMPTYDCNFRCPYCFEQHRLKKGQDWLDNTISDEMIETVFDALKDYRARGYMVNGCSFYGGEPFLAKNLGVVKKIADKCREMDLSMGAITNGYDLETYLDFIEEYKLRSLQVTVDGTAELNDRRRLHKDGLPTYDRILRNVELALQRGVRVNLRVNVGKENLHGMKDLIDDLKARGFIAKEEERAKEEEELRKTDPQAKTKRGQFSYYFKATTDDAHPEKNISEQDTIDEMMKIGFTAEEAVARQSQYNMIWNRMKNLFKKEGYPDFSPAYCGAEMGMLVVDPFGKVFSCWDVVGKDDQATGYIQPGMSRFLWNFNKAKWRTRTVDLIPACQSCPYAFICRGGCASRSSNAYGDYFREFCGEIREIFAFTASRLAGQEWEKRRAAAAAGEASMDACAGELTLSLAGPASRFTEAERAKIMETNSQKEMFDIVKGAAFFPEPEKAGK
;
A
#
# COMPACT_ATOMS: atom_id res chain seq x y z
N MET A 1 34.22 14.87 -2.88
CA MET A 1 32.79 15.21 -3.01
C MET A 1 32.27 14.48 -4.23
N ARG A 2 31.10 13.90 -4.17
CA ARG A 2 30.45 13.17 -5.26
C ARG A 2 28.92 13.27 -5.14
N LEU A 3 28.22 12.97 -6.22
CA LEU A 3 26.78 12.75 -6.18
C LEU A 3 26.45 11.56 -5.29
N SER A 4 25.36 11.60 -4.53
CA SER A 4 24.89 10.47 -3.74
C SER A 4 24.59 9.26 -4.63
N THR A 5 24.91 8.06 -4.18
CA THR A 5 24.51 6.80 -4.82
C THR A 5 22.98 6.69 -4.93
N TYR A 6 22.27 7.34 -4.03
CA TYR A 6 20.81 7.28 -3.92
C TYR A 6 20.11 8.48 -4.59
N GLU A 7 20.80 9.18 -5.47
CA GLU A 7 20.24 10.32 -6.18
C GLU A 7 19.40 9.90 -7.39
N ILE A 8 18.26 10.55 -7.55
CA ILE A 8 17.34 10.41 -8.68
C ILE A 8 17.12 11.81 -9.26
N ILE A 9 17.39 11.96 -10.54
CA ILE A 9 17.24 13.22 -11.26
C ILE A 9 16.14 13.05 -12.31
N LEU A 10 15.11 13.89 -12.26
CA LEU A 10 13.92 13.78 -13.10
C LEU A 10 13.55 15.14 -13.70
N PRO A 11 12.85 15.17 -14.85
CA PRO A 11 12.23 16.39 -15.33
C PRO A 11 11.05 16.78 -14.42
N LEU A 12 10.70 18.05 -14.41
CA LEU A 12 9.43 18.54 -13.89
C LEU A 12 8.37 18.46 -14.99
N VAL A 13 7.14 18.11 -14.62
CA VAL A 13 5.99 18.07 -15.54
C VAL A 13 4.90 18.97 -14.99
N GLY A 14 4.46 19.95 -15.77
CA GLY A 14 3.42 20.90 -15.40
C GLY A 14 2.02 20.30 -15.40
N THR A 15 1.05 21.08 -14.96
CA THR A 15 -0.38 20.70 -14.96
C THR A 15 -0.94 20.54 -16.38
N ASP A 16 -0.25 21.09 -17.39
CA ASP A 16 -0.55 20.92 -18.81
C ASP A 16 0.09 19.66 -19.43
N GLU A 17 0.62 18.76 -18.61
CA GLU A 17 1.32 17.53 -18.98
C GLU A 17 2.60 17.74 -19.81
N LYS A 18 3.16 18.96 -19.83
CA LYS A 18 4.41 19.26 -20.53
C LYS A 18 5.59 19.41 -19.58
N PRO A 19 6.81 19.11 -20.05
CA PRO A 19 8.02 19.42 -19.28
C PRO A 19 8.12 20.91 -18.96
N ILE A 20 8.48 21.24 -17.73
CA ILE A 20 8.81 22.60 -17.31
C ILE A 20 10.28 22.84 -17.64
N GLU A 21 10.49 23.69 -18.63
CA GLU A 21 11.85 24.05 -19.11
C GLU A 21 12.64 24.83 -18.07
N GLY A 22 13.97 24.66 -18.07
CA GLY A 22 14.89 25.40 -17.23
C GLY A 22 15.05 24.91 -15.79
N TYR A 23 14.29 23.94 -15.37
CA TYR A 23 14.36 23.35 -14.01
C TYR A 23 14.39 21.84 -14.02
N THR A 24 14.96 21.27 -12.96
CA THR A 24 15.12 19.82 -12.78
C THR A 24 14.80 19.44 -11.35
N LEU A 25 14.17 18.27 -11.16
CA LEU A 25 13.88 17.68 -9.88
C LEU A 25 15.04 16.80 -9.42
N LEU A 26 15.52 17.06 -8.23
CA LEU A 26 16.45 16.21 -7.49
C LEU A 26 15.69 15.47 -6.39
N THR A 27 15.87 14.17 -6.28
CA THR A 27 15.26 13.37 -5.21
C THR A 27 16.29 12.41 -4.64
N ASN A 28 16.56 12.52 -3.34
CA ASN A 28 17.44 11.58 -2.66
C ASN A 28 16.63 10.46 -1.98
N GLY A 29 16.70 9.26 -2.52
CA GLY A 29 15.92 8.11 -2.03
C GLY A 29 16.40 7.51 -0.71
N LEU A 30 17.56 7.93 -0.19
CA LEU A 30 18.06 7.54 1.12
C LEU A 30 17.53 8.46 2.23
N TYR A 31 17.58 9.77 2.01
CA TYR A 31 17.28 10.76 3.04
C TYR A 31 15.93 11.48 2.85
N GLY A 32 15.25 11.25 1.73
CA GLY A 32 13.94 11.83 1.45
C GLY A 32 13.96 13.29 1.01
N ALA A 33 15.13 13.85 0.73
CA ALA A 33 15.25 15.19 0.18
C ALA A 33 14.66 15.26 -1.23
N VAL A 34 13.81 16.26 -1.48
CA VAL A 34 13.28 16.59 -2.79
C VAL A 34 13.50 18.08 -3.02
N ASP A 35 14.22 18.42 -4.08
CA ASP A 35 14.61 19.78 -4.40
C ASP A 35 14.40 20.09 -5.88
N VAL A 36 14.03 21.32 -6.18
CA VAL A 36 14.02 21.84 -7.54
C VAL A 36 15.23 22.75 -7.70
N VAL A 37 15.99 22.51 -8.76
CA VAL A 37 17.18 23.30 -9.10
C VAL A 37 17.14 23.75 -10.55
N PRO A 38 17.87 24.83 -10.92
CA PRO A 38 18.09 25.18 -12.32
C PRO A 38 18.69 24.01 -13.08
N LYS A 39 18.25 23.81 -14.31
CA LYS A 39 18.72 22.71 -15.15
C LYS A 39 20.23 22.74 -15.36
N GLU A 40 20.82 23.95 -15.57
CA GLU A 40 22.27 24.11 -15.72
C GLU A 40 23.06 23.61 -14.51
N ASP A 41 22.52 23.77 -13.29
CA ASP A 41 23.15 23.29 -12.07
C ASP A 41 22.97 21.76 -11.90
N ALA A 42 21.84 21.22 -12.34
CA ALA A 42 21.65 19.76 -12.41
C ALA A 42 22.62 19.14 -13.43
N ASP A 43 22.86 19.77 -14.57
CA ASP A 43 23.80 19.32 -15.59
C ASP A 43 25.25 19.31 -15.02
N LYS A 44 25.65 20.33 -14.24
CA LYS A 44 26.94 20.35 -13.51
C LYS A 44 27.05 19.22 -12.51
N LEU A 45 25.97 18.94 -11.74
CA LEU A 45 25.92 17.82 -10.80
C LEU A 45 26.17 16.48 -11.50
N GLN A 46 25.50 16.24 -12.62
CA GLN A 46 25.67 15.02 -13.40
C GLN A 46 27.06 14.89 -14.02
N ALA A 47 27.68 16.02 -14.39
CA ALA A 47 29.06 16.07 -14.89
C ALA A 47 30.11 15.95 -13.79
N GLY A 48 29.71 15.97 -12.50
CA GLY A 48 30.66 15.96 -11.38
C GLY A 48 31.36 17.30 -11.14
N ASP A 49 30.90 18.36 -11.76
CA ASP A 49 31.42 19.73 -11.58
C ASP A 49 30.78 20.42 -10.35
N PHE A 50 31.15 19.94 -9.19
CA PHE A 50 30.66 20.50 -7.91
C PHE A 50 31.28 21.87 -7.59
N ALA A 51 32.42 22.20 -8.20
CA ALA A 51 33.08 23.51 -8.02
C ALA A 51 32.36 24.61 -8.79
N GLY A 52 31.79 24.29 -9.95
CA GLY A 52 31.01 25.19 -10.79
C GLY A 52 29.60 25.52 -10.24
N LEU A 53 29.17 24.88 -9.16
CA LEU A 53 27.90 25.21 -8.51
C LEU A 53 28.00 26.49 -7.67
N PRO A 54 26.93 27.32 -7.58
CA PRO A 54 26.86 28.40 -6.60
C PRO A 54 27.12 27.89 -5.18
N ALA A 55 27.93 28.63 -4.43
CA ALA A 55 28.38 28.15 -3.08
C ALA A 55 27.21 27.80 -2.14
N ALA A 56 26.19 28.66 -2.09
CA ALA A 56 25.00 28.45 -1.27
C ALA A 56 24.20 27.21 -1.71
N LEU A 57 24.05 26.97 -3.03
CA LEU A 57 23.40 25.79 -3.56
C LEU A 57 24.17 24.53 -3.21
N ARG A 58 25.50 24.53 -3.40
CA ARG A 58 26.37 23.41 -3.08
C ARG A 58 26.29 23.03 -1.59
N GLU A 59 26.32 24.02 -0.69
CA GLU A 59 26.16 23.79 0.74
C GLU A 59 24.80 23.19 1.07
N ARG A 60 23.71 23.75 0.53
CA ARG A 60 22.35 23.24 0.69
C ARG A 60 22.24 21.78 0.23
N LEU A 61 22.70 21.46 -0.98
CA LEU A 61 22.64 20.12 -1.53
C LEU A 61 23.47 19.11 -0.70
N MET A 62 24.58 19.55 -0.11
CA MET A 62 25.38 18.73 0.80
C MET A 62 24.66 18.47 2.12
N LEU A 63 24.06 19.49 2.74
CA LEU A 63 23.28 19.34 3.98
C LEU A 63 22.05 18.45 3.78
N ARG A 64 21.52 18.41 2.59
CA ARG A 64 20.33 17.61 2.24
C ARG A 64 20.66 16.22 1.72
N GLY A 65 21.93 15.92 1.45
CA GLY A 65 22.42 14.60 1.06
C GLY A 65 22.40 14.31 -0.44
N HIS A 66 22.09 15.28 -1.31
CA HIS A 66 22.18 15.12 -2.76
C HIS A 66 23.62 14.93 -3.22
N ILE A 67 24.53 15.66 -2.61
CA ILE A 67 25.98 15.46 -2.73
C ILE A 67 26.59 15.12 -1.39
N THR A 68 27.66 14.33 -1.40
CA THR A 68 28.24 13.78 -0.17
C THR A 68 29.77 13.74 -0.22
N ARG A 69 30.38 13.70 0.97
CA ARG A 69 31.80 13.38 1.15
C ARG A 69 32.02 11.90 1.52
N LYS A 70 30.95 11.17 1.84
CA LYS A 70 31.02 9.74 2.14
C LYS A 70 31.34 8.97 0.85
N ASP A 71 32.00 7.85 1.00
CA ASP A 71 32.09 6.82 -0.01
C ASP A 71 30.80 5.97 -0.05
N GLU A 72 30.72 5.00 -0.92
CA GLU A 72 29.57 4.11 -1.06
C GLU A 72 29.36 3.27 0.22
N ALA A 73 30.42 2.86 0.87
CA ALA A 73 30.33 2.11 2.12
C ALA A 73 29.75 2.95 3.27
N GLY A 74 30.09 4.23 3.33
CA GLY A 74 29.52 5.17 4.29
C GLY A 74 28.02 5.44 4.07
N GLU A 75 27.57 5.55 2.80
CA GLU A 75 26.14 5.67 2.50
C GLU A 75 25.38 4.35 2.75
N LEU A 76 25.99 3.20 2.46
CA LEU A 76 25.42 1.90 2.81
C LEU A 76 25.26 1.73 4.33
N ALA A 77 26.20 2.25 5.11
CA ALA A 77 26.09 2.26 6.57
C ALA A 77 24.87 3.09 7.03
N ASP A 78 24.60 4.22 6.38
CA ASP A 78 23.40 5.01 6.65
C ASP A 78 22.11 4.29 6.22
N LEU A 79 22.10 3.60 5.07
CA LEU A 79 20.95 2.78 4.66
C LEU A 79 20.62 1.73 5.73
N LYS A 80 21.62 1.02 6.22
CA LYS A 80 21.45 0.01 7.28
C LYS A 80 20.93 0.63 8.58
N LEU A 81 21.49 1.77 8.97
CA LEU A 81 21.07 2.51 10.16
C LEU A 81 19.60 2.94 10.06
N LEU A 82 19.20 3.59 8.96
CA LEU A 82 17.84 4.05 8.72
C LEU A 82 16.86 2.88 8.60
N SER A 83 17.26 1.81 7.91
CA SER A 83 16.49 0.57 7.82
C SER A 83 16.16 0.01 9.20
N ARG A 84 17.17 -0.04 10.08
CA ARG A 84 17.01 -0.51 11.46
C ARG A 84 16.09 0.38 12.28
N ILE A 85 16.26 1.70 12.20
CA ILE A 85 15.39 2.68 12.88
C ILE A 85 13.94 2.48 12.45
N PHE A 86 13.67 2.53 11.15
CA PHE A 86 12.29 2.40 10.62
C PHE A 86 11.67 1.05 10.98
N LYS A 87 12.42 -0.04 10.83
CA LYS A 87 11.95 -1.39 11.19
C LYS A 87 11.53 -1.48 12.66
N THR A 88 12.34 -0.94 13.54
CA THR A 88 12.10 -1.02 14.99
C THR A 88 10.90 -0.16 15.40
N ILE A 89 10.81 1.06 14.86
CA ILE A 89 9.68 1.96 15.12
C ILE A 89 8.36 1.38 14.60
N GLN A 90 8.38 0.82 13.40
CA GLN A 90 7.19 0.25 12.76
C GLN A 90 6.84 -1.16 13.28
N GLY A 91 7.78 -1.84 13.91
CA GLY A 91 7.72 -3.28 14.19
C GLY A 91 6.60 -3.75 15.15
N ARG A 92 5.93 -2.83 15.85
CA ARG A 92 4.76 -3.13 16.69
C ARG A 92 3.48 -2.42 16.22
N SER A 93 3.55 -1.65 15.15
CA SER A 93 2.38 -0.97 14.60
C SER A 93 1.47 -1.98 13.90
N GLY A 94 0.40 -2.38 14.59
CA GLY A 94 -0.76 -3.05 14.04
C GLY A 94 -0.55 -4.40 13.34
N VAL A 95 -0.84 -5.47 14.05
CA VAL A 95 -1.07 -6.79 13.44
C VAL A 95 -2.48 -6.80 12.86
N GLY A 96 -2.62 -7.02 11.56
CA GLY A 96 -3.90 -7.27 10.91
C GLY A 96 -4.21 -8.77 10.89
N LEU A 97 -5.33 -9.18 11.46
CA LEU A 97 -5.85 -10.53 11.26
C LEU A 97 -6.56 -10.61 9.90
N VAL A 98 -6.23 -11.61 9.13
CA VAL A 98 -7.02 -12.08 7.99
C VAL A 98 -7.48 -13.49 8.32
N ILE A 99 -8.79 -13.71 8.39
CA ILE A 99 -9.34 -15.01 8.73
C ILE A 99 -10.09 -15.59 7.55
N MET A 100 -9.81 -16.85 7.25
CA MET A 100 -10.45 -17.58 6.16
C MET A 100 -11.47 -18.56 6.72
N PRO A 101 -12.78 -18.27 6.59
CA PRO A 101 -13.80 -19.23 7.01
C PRO A 101 -13.74 -20.54 6.24
N THR A 102 -13.35 -20.48 4.97
CA THR A 102 -13.31 -21.62 4.04
C THR A 102 -12.37 -21.36 2.87
N TYR A 103 -11.96 -22.43 2.21
CA TYR A 103 -11.35 -22.38 0.88
C TYR A 103 -12.37 -22.54 -0.26
N ASP A 104 -13.63 -22.89 0.03
CA ASP A 104 -14.67 -23.03 -1.00
C ASP A 104 -15.03 -21.66 -1.61
N CYS A 105 -15.46 -21.69 -2.85
CA CYS A 105 -15.89 -20.51 -3.58
C CYS A 105 -16.95 -20.95 -4.61
N ASN A 106 -17.99 -20.15 -4.75
CA ASN A 106 -18.99 -20.33 -5.80
C ASN A 106 -18.51 -19.88 -7.19
N PHE A 107 -17.27 -19.31 -7.30
CA PHE A 107 -16.67 -18.92 -8.58
C PHE A 107 -15.49 -19.81 -8.99
N ARG A 108 -15.21 -19.81 -10.31
CA ARG A 108 -14.10 -20.55 -10.97
C ARG A 108 -13.34 -19.60 -11.92
N CYS A 109 -12.92 -18.44 -11.42
CA CYS A 109 -12.19 -17.42 -12.20
C CYS A 109 -10.87 -18.02 -12.75
N PRO A 110 -10.58 -17.95 -14.06
CA PRO A 110 -9.38 -18.59 -14.66
C PRO A 110 -8.04 -18.05 -14.13
N TYR A 111 -8.02 -16.77 -13.73
CA TYR A 111 -6.83 -16.08 -13.22
C TYR A 111 -6.68 -16.13 -11.69
N CYS A 112 -7.52 -16.90 -10.99
CA CYS A 112 -7.49 -16.96 -9.54
C CYS A 112 -6.19 -17.62 -9.05
N PHE A 113 -5.40 -16.90 -8.26
CA PHE A 113 -4.15 -17.43 -7.69
C PHE A 113 -4.38 -18.60 -6.71
N GLU A 114 -5.60 -18.76 -6.19
CA GLU A 114 -6.00 -19.89 -5.35
C GLU A 114 -6.49 -21.11 -6.17
N GLN A 115 -6.33 -21.16 -7.49
CA GLN A 115 -6.81 -22.30 -8.29
C GLN A 115 -6.24 -23.65 -7.83
N HIS A 116 -5.02 -23.66 -7.26
CA HIS A 116 -4.40 -24.87 -6.71
C HIS A 116 -5.28 -25.58 -5.67
N ARG A 117 -6.19 -24.87 -4.98
CA ARG A 117 -7.14 -25.44 -4.03
C ARG A 117 -8.10 -26.44 -4.68
N LEU A 118 -8.48 -26.23 -5.93
CA LEU A 118 -9.40 -27.11 -6.65
C LEU A 118 -8.82 -28.53 -6.83
N LYS A 119 -7.50 -28.66 -6.82
CA LYS A 119 -6.80 -29.96 -6.91
C LYS A 119 -6.90 -30.78 -5.62
N LYS A 120 -7.33 -30.16 -4.51
CA LYS A 120 -7.49 -30.84 -3.21
C LYS A 120 -8.78 -31.66 -3.09
N GLY A 121 -9.73 -31.48 -4.02
CA GLY A 121 -11.02 -32.15 -4.03
C GLY A 121 -12.12 -31.43 -3.22
N GLN A 122 -13.38 -31.81 -3.48
CA GLN A 122 -14.54 -31.10 -2.92
C GLN A 122 -14.66 -31.28 -1.41
N ASP A 123 -14.42 -32.48 -0.87
CA ASP A 123 -14.46 -32.74 0.57
C ASP A 123 -13.50 -31.83 1.35
N TRP A 124 -12.35 -31.53 0.77
CA TRP A 124 -11.41 -30.59 1.38
C TRP A 124 -11.91 -29.15 1.31
N LEU A 125 -12.53 -28.74 0.19
CA LEU A 125 -13.09 -27.40 0.00
C LEU A 125 -14.29 -27.14 0.93
N ASP A 126 -15.09 -28.16 1.21
CA ASP A 126 -16.28 -28.05 2.05
C ASP A 126 -15.97 -27.83 3.55
N ASN A 127 -14.70 -27.99 3.95
CA ASN A 127 -14.30 -27.67 5.31
C ASN A 127 -14.44 -26.18 5.59
N THR A 128 -15.03 -25.88 6.73
CA THR A 128 -15.07 -24.54 7.33
C THR A 128 -14.29 -24.52 8.63
N ILE A 129 -13.82 -23.36 9.03
CA ILE A 129 -13.19 -23.18 10.34
C ILE A 129 -14.15 -23.62 11.44
N SER A 130 -13.69 -24.47 12.36
CA SER A 130 -14.51 -24.98 13.46
C SER A 130 -14.67 -23.95 14.58
N ASP A 131 -15.73 -24.10 15.39
CA ASP A 131 -15.97 -23.25 16.55
C ASP A 131 -14.79 -23.27 17.52
N GLU A 132 -14.24 -24.45 17.79
CA GLU A 132 -13.07 -24.63 18.66
C GLU A 132 -11.83 -23.93 18.09
N MET A 133 -11.64 -23.96 16.77
CA MET A 133 -10.54 -23.24 16.12
C MET A 133 -10.73 -21.72 16.22
N ILE A 134 -11.96 -21.22 16.07
CA ILE A 134 -12.27 -19.79 16.25
C ILE A 134 -11.88 -19.36 17.67
N GLU A 135 -12.33 -20.04 18.71
CA GLU A 135 -11.96 -19.74 20.10
C GLU A 135 -10.43 -19.70 20.26
N THR A 136 -9.76 -20.75 19.77
CA THR A 136 -8.31 -20.90 19.86
C THR A 136 -7.54 -19.74 19.19
N VAL A 137 -7.97 -19.32 17.99
CA VAL A 137 -7.35 -18.18 17.27
C VAL A 137 -7.50 -16.89 18.07
N PHE A 138 -8.69 -16.63 18.60
CA PHE A 138 -8.92 -15.39 19.35
C PHE A 138 -8.25 -15.39 20.73
N ASP A 139 -8.10 -16.52 21.39
CA ASP A 139 -7.29 -16.61 22.61
C ASP A 139 -5.80 -16.36 22.34
N ALA A 140 -5.27 -16.86 21.23
CA ALA A 140 -3.91 -16.53 20.80
C ALA A 140 -3.74 -15.04 20.47
N LEU A 141 -4.77 -14.37 19.92
CA LEU A 141 -4.74 -12.91 19.69
C LEU A 141 -4.78 -12.12 21.01
N LYS A 142 -5.49 -12.59 22.03
CA LYS A 142 -5.46 -12.01 23.39
C LYS A 142 -4.05 -12.09 23.98
N ASP A 143 -3.36 -13.26 23.85
CA ASP A 143 -1.96 -13.40 24.24
C ASP A 143 -1.04 -12.44 23.44
N TYR A 144 -1.29 -12.23 22.15
CA TYR A 144 -0.58 -11.23 21.34
C TYR A 144 -0.73 -9.82 21.92
N ARG A 145 -1.96 -9.40 22.26
CA ARG A 145 -2.20 -8.10 22.91
C ARG A 145 -1.52 -8.00 24.26
N ALA A 146 -1.57 -9.04 25.07
CA ALA A 146 -0.93 -9.08 26.38
C ALA A 146 0.60 -8.90 26.29
N ARG A 147 1.22 -9.32 25.17
CA ARG A 147 2.64 -9.13 24.87
C ARG A 147 2.94 -7.76 24.20
N GLY A 148 1.97 -6.86 24.11
CA GLY A 148 2.13 -5.50 23.61
C GLY A 148 2.06 -5.35 22.09
N TYR A 149 1.55 -6.35 21.35
CA TYR A 149 1.23 -6.18 19.94
C TYR A 149 -0.16 -5.58 19.77
N MET A 150 -0.30 -4.57 18.91
CA MET A 150 -1.61 -4.02 18.59
C MET A 150 -2.28 -4.90 17.53
N VAL A 151 -3.48 -5.39 17.83
CA VAL A 151 -4.36 -6.07 16.88
C VAL A 151 -5.57 -5.19 16.66
N ASN A 152 -5.66 -4.56 15.48
CA ASN A 152 -6.59 -3.44 15.25
C ASN A 152 -7.76 -3.79 14.34
N GLY A 153 -7.71 -4.91 13.63
CA GLY A 153 -8.77 -5.27 12.70
C GLY A 153 -8.71 -6.71 12.24
N CYS A 154 -9.83 -7.15 11.72
CA CYS A 154 -10.03 -8.46 11.12
C CYS A 154 -10.59 -8.30 9.71
N SER A 155 -10.01 -8.98 8.74
CA SER A 155 -10.52 -9.06 7.37
C SER A 155 -10.97 -10.47 7.05
N PHE A 156 -12.22 -10.63 6.65
CA PHE A 156 -12.71 -11.90 6.11
C PHE A 156 -12.15 -12.09 4.69
N TYR A 157 -11.60 -13.26 4.43
CA TYR A 157 -10.94 -13.62 3.19
C TYR A 157 -11.09 -15.12 2.92
N GLY A 158 -10.53 -15.63 1.82
CA GLY A 158 -10.50 -17.05 1.50
C GLY A 158 -10.94 -17.33 0.08
N GLY A 159 -11.49 -18.50 -0.19
CA GLY A 159 -12.15 -18.79 -1.44
C GLY A 159 -13.25 -17.76 -1.71
N GLU A 160 -14.38 -17.90 -0.99
CA GLU A 160 -15.37 -16.84 -0.82
C GLU A 160 -15.84 -16.85 0.64
N PRO A 161 -15.49 -15.85 1.44
CA PRO A 161 -15.86 -15.86 2.86
C PRO A 161 -17.38 -15.72 3.06
N PHE A 162 -18.06 -15.03 2.17
CA PHE A 162 -19.48 -14.71 2.27
C PHE A 162 -20.37 -15.64 1.41
N LEU A 163 -20.02 -16.93 1.32
CA LEU A 163 -20.97 -17.92 0.81
C LEU A 163 -22.22 -17.95 1.70
N ALA A 164 -23.40 -18.07 1.12
CA ALA A 164 -24.65 -18.11 1.89
C ALA A 164 -24.63 -19.16 3.03
N LYS A 165 -24.01 -20.31 2.78
CA LYS A 165 -23.84 -21.39 3.78
C LYS A 165 -22.94 -21.02 4.97
N ASN A 166 -22.09 -19.99 4.85
CA ASN A 166 -21.11 -19.61 5.86
C ASN A 166 -21.61 -18.55 6.85
N LEU A 167 -22.83 -18.02 6.71
CA LEU A 167 -23.32 -16.93 7.54
C LEU A 167 -23.20 -17.22 9.05
N GLY A 168 -23.50 -18.44 9.47
CA GLY A 168 -23.40 -18.84 10.87
C GLY A 168 -21.97 -18.77 11.42
N VAL A 169 -21.00 -19.30 10.68
CA VAL A 169 -19.59 -19.29 11.09
C VAL A 169 -18.99 -17.88 11.03
N VAL A 170 -19.38 -17.09 10.04
CA VAL A 170 -18.95 -15.69 9.93
C VAL A 170 -19.49 -14.85 11.10
N LYS A 171 -20.73 -15.07 11.55
CA LYS A 171 -21.29 -14.42 12.75
C LYS A 171 -20.49 -14.77 14.01
N LYS A 172 -20.13 -16.03 14.22
CA LYS A 172 -19.29 -16.45 15.36
C LYS A 172 -17.94 -15.74 15.38
N ILE A 173 -17.27 -15.64 14.22
CA ILE A 173 -16.02 -14.90 14.10
C ILE A 173 -16.24 -13.42 14.43
N ALA A 174 -17.33 -12.81 13.92
CA ALA A 174 -17.65 -11.42 14.15
C ALA A 174 -17.97 -11.11 15.62
N ASP A 175 -18.61 -12.04 16.34
CA ASP A 175 -18.82 -11.92 17.79
C ASP A 175 -17.49 -11.84 18.53
N LYS A 176 -16.52 -12.68 18.19
CA LYS A 176 -15.16 -12.60 18.75
C LYS A 176 -14.42 -11.32 18.38
N CYS A 177 -14.61 -10.82 17.15
CA CYS A 177 -14.09 -9.52 16.76
C CYS A 177 -14.67 -8.40 17.61
N ARG A 178 -15.99 -8.44 17.89
CA ARG A 178 -16.69 -7.47 18.74
C ARG A 178 -16.20 -7.53 20.20
N GLU A 179 -16.02 -8.73 20.77
CA GLU A 179 -15.43 -8.92 22.10
C GLU A 179 -14.05 -8.28 22.24
N MET A 180 -13.27 -8.26 21.15
CA MET A 180 -11.92 -7.67 21.11
C MET A 180 -11.87 -6.24 20.56
N ASP A 181 -12.99 -5.62 20.26
CA ASP A 181 -13.07 -4.29 19.63
C ASP A 181 -12.22 -4.20 18.34
N LEU A 182 -12.36 -5.20 17.46
CA LEU A 182 -11.69 -5.23 16.17
C LEU A 182 -12.58 -4.63 15.09
N SER A 183 -12.05 -3.69 14.32
CA SER A 183 -12.74 -3.24 13.10
C SER A 183 -12.78 -4.36 12.06
N MET A 184 -13.91 -4.55 11.41
CA MET A 184 -14.11 -5.64 10.45
C MET A 184 -14.27 -5.15 9.02
N GLY A 185 -13.71 -5.90 8.07
CA GLY A 185 -13.91 -5.74 6.63
C GLY A 185 -13.89 -7.09 5.92
N ALA A 186 -14.21 -7.10 4.63
CA ALA A 186 -14.13 -8.33 3.84
C ALA A 186 -13.67 -8.07 2.40
N ILE A 187 -13.03 -9.09 1.84
CA ILE A 187 -12.79 -9.21 0.40
C ILE A 187 -13.70 -10.33 -0.09
N THR A 188 -14.63 -10.00 -0.97
CA THR A 188 -15.70 -10.90 -1.43
C THR A 188 -15.94 -10.75 -2.93
N ASN A 189 -16.46 -11.80 -3.55
CA ASN A 189 -16.97 -11.70 -4.92
C ASN A 189 -18.33 -10.99 -5.02
N GLY A 190 -19.01 -10.80 -3.88
CA GLY A 190 -20.26 -10.05 -3.79
C GLY A 190 -21.53 -10.79 -4.23
N TYR A 191 -21.43 -12.03 -4.70
CA TYR A 191 -22.55 -12.76 -5.29
C TYR A 191 -23.65 -13.11 -4.29
N ASP A 192 -23.29 -13.59 -3.09
CA ASP A 192 -24.22 -13.95 -2.01
C ASP A 192 -24.38 -12.82 -0.97
N LEU A 193 -23.91 -11.61 -1.26
CA LEU A 193 -23.88 -10.50 -0.30
C LEU A 193 -25.26 -10.09 0.21
N GLU A 194 -26.32 -10.35 -0.56
CA GLU A 194 -27.71 -10.12 -0.12
C GLU A 194 -28.07 -10.91 1.16
N THR A 195 -27.49 -12.09 1.35
CA THR A 195 -27.66 -12.89 2.58
C THR A 195 -27.00 -12.26 3.82
N TYR A 196 -26.05 -11.37 3.61
CA TYR A 196 -25.24 -10.73 4.64
C TYR A 196 -25.66 -9.29 4.97
N LEU A 197 -26.75 -8.76 4.38
CA LEU A 197 -27.14 -7.35 4.59
C LEU A 197 -27.41 -7.02 6.06
N ASP A 198 -28.17 -7.88 6.75
CA ASP A 198 -28.44 -7.68 8.17
C ASP A 198 -27.18 -7.86 9.03
N PHE A 199 -26.29 -8.78 8.66
CA PHE A 199 -24.98 -8.94 9.26
C PHE A 199 -24.11 -7.68 9.10
N ILE A 200 -24.08 -7.10 7.90
CA ILE A 200 -23.32 -5.87 7.62
C ILE A 200 -23.75 -4.74 8.54
N GLU A 201 -25.06 -4.56 8.73
CA GLU A 201 -25.63 -3.53 9.58
C GLU A 201 -25.43 -3.82 11.09
N GLU A 202 -25.71 -5.04 11.53
CA GLU A 202 -25.60 -5.48 12.92
C GLU A 202 -24.17 -5.37 13.45
N TYR A 203 -23.19 -5.81 12.65
CA TYR A 203 -21.78 -5.81 13.04
C TYR A 203 -21.02 -4.56 12.58
N LYS A 204 -21.69 -3.61 11.92
CA LYS A 204 -21.11 -2.34 11.44
C LYS A 204 -19.83 -2.56 10.64
N LEU A 205 -19.89 -3.44 9.64
CA LEU A 205 -18.73 -3.68 8.78
C LEU A 205 -18.18 -2.36 8.25
N ARG A 206 -16.87 -2.15 8.41
CA ARG A 206 -16.22 -0.92 8.00
C ARG A 206 -16.14 -0.78 6.48
N SER A 207 -15.80 -1.87 5.80
CA SER A 207 -15.57 -1.84 4.35
C SER A 207 -15.69 -3.21 3.71
N LEU A 208 -16.13 -3.21 2.46
CA LEU A 208 -16.10 -4.34 1.55
C LEU A 208 -15.24 -4.00 0.33
N GLN A 209 -14.36 -4.92 -0.05
CA GLN A 209 -13.78 -4.93 -1.38
C GLN A 209 -14.55 -5.96 -2.20
N VAL A 210 -15.24 -5.50 -3.24
CA VAL A 210 -15.97 -6.35 -4.18
C VAL A 210 -15.28 -6.30 -5.54
N THR A 211 -15.24 -7.41 -6.27
CA THR A 211 -14.55 -7.48 -7.55
C THR A 211 -15.51 -7.65 -8.72
N VAL A 212 -15.34 -6.80 -9.75
CA VAL A 212 -15.90 -6.99 -11.10
C VAL A 212 -14.80 -6.74 -12.13
N ASP A 213 -14.87 -7.36 -13.30
CA ASP A 213 -13.78 -7.30 -14.30
C ASP A 213 -14.22 -6.67 -15.65
N GLY A 214 -15.31 -5.95 -15.69
CA GLY A 214 -15.86 -5.31 -16.87
C GLY A 214 -17.37 -5.25 -16.84
N THR A 215 -18.00 -4.95 -17.99
CA THR A 215 -19.45 -5.06 -18.19
C THR A 215 -19.92 -6.51 -18.09
N ALA A 216 -21.23 -6.75 -18.12
CA ALA A 216 -21.82 -8.08 -17.91
C ALA A 216 -21.14 -9.16 -18.76
N GLU A 217 -20.97 -8.91 -20.07
CA GLU A 217 -20.35 -9.90 -20.96
C GLU A 217 -18.92 -10.25 -20.58
N LEU A 218 -18.08 -9.24 -20.30
CA LEU A 218 -16.69 -9.43 -19.90
C LEU A 218 -16.58 -10.03 -18.51
N ASN A 219 -17.36 -9.54 -17.56
CA ASN A 219 -17.33 -10.01 -16.19
C ASN A 219 -17.75 -11.47 -16.10
N ASP A 220 -18.87 -11.85 -16.69
CA ASP A 220 -19.43 -13.20 -16.56
C ASP A 220 -18.55 -14.26 -17.24
N ARG A 221 -17.79 -13.87 -18.27
CA ARG A 221 -16.77 -14.72 -18.91
C ARG A 221 -15.48 -14.87 -18.06
N ARG A 222 -15.10 -13.85 -17.30
CA ARG A 222 -13.87 -13.84 -16.49
C ARG A 222 -14.14 -14.29 -15.04
N ARG A 223 -15.32 -14.05 -14.51
CA ARG A 223 -15.74 -14.38 -13.15
C ARG A 223 -16.85 -15.42 -13.15
N LEU A 224 -16.48 -16.59 -13.67
CA LEU A 224 -17.40 -17.70 -13.90
C LEU A 224 -18.00 -18.22 -12.59
N HIS A 225 -19.32 -18.23 -12.47
CA HIS A 225 -20.01 -18.99 -11.42
C HIS A 225 -19.84 -20.49 -11.69
N LYS A 226 -19.64 -21.30 -10.65
CA LYS A 226 -19.45 -22.76 -10.76
C LYS A 226 -20.59 -23.47 -11.50
N ASP A 227 -21.83 -22.93 -11.40
CA ASP A 227 -23.04 -23.47 -12.00
C ASP A 227 -23.44 -22.73 -13.30
N GLY A 228 -22.54 -21.92 -13.88
CA GLY A 228 -22.75 -21.21 -15.13
C GLY A 228 -23.76 -20.04 -15.05
N LEU A 229 -24.09 -19.55 -13.86
CA LEU A 229 -25.05 -18.47 -13.66
C LEU A 229 -24.39 -17.10 -13.95
N PRO A 230 -25.16 -16.11 -14.46
CA PRO A 230 -24.67 -14.75 -14.64
C PRO A 230 -24.36 -14.10 -13.29
N THR A 231 -23.32 -13.29 -13.24
CA THR A 231 -22.78 -12.78 -11.97
C THR A 231 -22.84 -11.27 -11.85
N TYR A 232 -22.63 -10.53 -12.93
CA TYR A 232 -22.43 -9.08 -12.92
C TYR A 232 -23.58 -8.29 -12.32
N ASP A 233 -24.79 -8.45 -12.85
CA ASP A 233 -25.95 -7.67 -12.41
C ASP A 233 -26.33 -7.98 -10.96
N ARG A 234 -26.19 -9.23 -10.54
CA ARG A 234 -26.41 -9.64 -9.15
C ARG A 234 -25.39 -9.00 -8.22
N ILE A 235 -24.12 -8.99 -8.60
CA ILE A 235 -23.05 -8.37 -7.81
C ILE A 235 -23.35 -6.86 -7.65
N LEU A 236 -23.63 -6.13 -8.73
CA LEU A 236 -23.88 -4.68 -8.65
C LEU A 236 -25.14 -4.36 -7.86
N ARG A 237 -26.21 -5.14 -8.01
CA ARG A 237 -27.41 -5.00 -7.16
C ARG A 237 -27.05 -5.17 -5.68
N ASN A 238 -26.27 -6.18 -5.34
CA ASN A 238 -25.85 -6.45 -3.98
C ASN A 238 -24.92 -5.36 -3.42
N VAL A 239 -24.06 -4.79 -4.25
CA VAL A 239 -23.25 -3.60 -3.90
C VAL A 239 -24.13 -2.42 -3.54
N GLU A 240 -25.17 -2.13 -4.35
CA GLU A 240 -26.09 -1.04 -4.05
C GLU A 240 -26.83 -1.26 -2.71
N LEU A 241 -27.31 -2.47 -2.46
CA LEU A 241 -27.97 -2.81 -1.19
C LEU A 241 -27.00 -2.66 0.02
N ALA A 242 -25.75 -3.06 -0.13
CA ALA A 242 -24.75 -2.90 0.92
C ALA A 242 -24.43 -1.42 1.19
N LEU A 243 -24.32 -0.60 0.14
CA LEU A 243 -24.13 0.85 0.29
C LEU A 243 -25.30 1.50 1.05
N GLN A 244 -26.54 1.06 0.81
CA GLN A 244 -27.72 1.54 1.54
C GLN A 244 -27.68 1.19 3.03
N ARG A 245 -26.94 0.13 3.44
CA ARG A 245 -26.68 -0.25 4.84
C ARG A 245 -25.48 0.48 5.45
N GLY A 246 -24.92 1.49 4.77
CA GLY A 246 -23.87 2.37 5.29
C GLY A 246 -22.44 1.80 5.21
N VAL A 247 -22.24 0.61 4.66
CA VAL A 247 -20.89 0.06 4.51
C VAL A 247 -20.16 0.72 3.34
N ARG A 248 -18.86 1.00 3.51
CA ARG A 248 -18.01 1.44 2.41
C ARG A 248 -17.76 0.29 1.44
N VAL A 249 -17.99 0.51 0.15
CA VAL A 249 -17.65 -0.46 -0.89
C VAL A 249 -16.56 0.09 -1.80
N ASN A 250 -15.50 -0.67 -1.96
CA ASN A 250 -14.43 -0.41 -2.90
C ASN A 250 -14.48 -1.48 -4.01
N LEU A 251 -14.94 -1.07 -5.18
CA LEU A 251 -15.05 -1.95 -6.32
C LEU A 251 -13.67 -2.12 -6.97
N ARG A 252 -13.14 -3.32 -6.93
CA ARG A 252 -11.88 -3.68 -7.58
C ARG A 252 -12.15 -4.18 -9.00
N VAL A 253 -11.40 -3.67 -9.96
CA VAL A 253 -11.42 -4.13 -11.35
C VAL A 253 -10.06 -4.73 -11.68
N ASN A 254 -10.01 -6.05 -11.91
CA ASN A 254 -8.78 -6.69 -12.37
C ASN A 254 -8.68 -6.53 -13.89
N VAL A 255 -7.61 -5.87 -14.34
CA VAL A 255 -7.42 -5.54 -15.75
C VAL A 255 -6.28 -6.39 -16.34
N GLY A 256 -6.57 -7.04 -17.45
CA GLY A 256 -5.61 -7.75 -18.28
C GLY A 256 -5.84 -7.38 -19.75
N LYS A 257 -5.09 -7.96 -20.68
CA LYS A 257 -5.22 -7.65 -22.12
C LYS A 257 -6.65 -7.79 -22.65
N GLU A 258 -7.41 -8.75 -22.10
CA GLU A 258 -8.75 -9.09 -22.59
C GLU A 258 -9.81 -8.01 -22.29
N ASN A 259 -9.62 -7.21 -21.22
CA ASN A 259 -10.61 -6.22 -20.76
C ASN A 259 -10.06 -4.80 -20.59
N LEU A 260 -8.80 -4.53 -20.98
CA LEU A 260 -8.19 -3.20 -20.88
C LEU A 260 -9.06 -2.14 -21.61
N HIS A 261 -9.41 -2.40 -22.85
CA HIS A 261 -10.20 -1.47 -23.66
C HIS A 261 -11.70 -1.41 -23.27
N GLY A 262 -12.18 -2.33 -22.43
CA GLY A 262 -13.52 -2.31 -21.86
C GLY A 262 -13.67 -1.45 -20.60
N MET A 263 -12.62 -0.77 -20.16
CA MET A 263 -12.65 0.08 -18.95
C MET A 263 -13.67 1.23 -19.09
N LYS A 264 -13.71 1.86 -20.27
CA LYS A 264 -14.66 2.94 -20.55
C LYS A 264 -16.10 2.45 -20.43
N ASP A 265 -16.41 1.31 -21.05
CA ASP A 265 -17.78 0.76 -21.07
C ASP A 265 -18.25 0.41 -19.65
N LEU A 266 -17.35 -0.13 -18.80
CA LEU A 266 -17.66 -0.36 -17.40
C LEU A 266 -17.96 0.95 -16.65
N ILE A 267 -17.14 1.99 -16.85
CA ILE A 267 -17.35 3.29 -16.21
C ILE A 267 -18.68 3.91 -16.64
N ASP A 268 -19.01 3.82 -17.93
CA ASP A 268 -20.25 4.32 -18.48
C ASP A 268 -21.47 3.54 -17.95
N ASP A 269 -21.36 2.21 -17.77
CA ASP A 269 -22.40 1.41 -17.13
C ASP A 269 -22.58 1.77 -15.64
N LEU A 270 -21.49 1.98 -14.89
CA LEU A 270 -21.56 2.45 -13.50
C LEU A 270 -22.20 3.84 -13.39
N LYS A 271 -21.95 4.74 -14.35
CA LYS A 271 -22.63 6.04 -14.45
C LYS A 271 -24.13 5.85 -14.74
N ALA A 272 -24.47 5.05 -15.74
CA ALA A 272 -25.86 4.78 -16.13
C ALA A 272 -26.68 4.16 -14.99
N ARG A 273 -26.07 3.30 -14.17
CA ARG A 273 -26.67 2.72 -12.95
C ARG A 273 -26.72 3.70 -11.76
N GLY A 274 -26.17 4.88 -11.92
CA GLY A 274 -26.21 5.95 -10.92
C GLY A 274 -25.21 5.81 -9.76
N PHE A 275 -24.26 4.89 -9.80
CA PHE A 275 -23.27 4.74 -8.72
C PHE A 275 -22.44 6.00 -8.51
N ILE A 276 -21.99 6.63 -9.60
CA ILE A 276 -21.13 7.81 -9.57
C ILE A 276 -21.92 9.04 -9.11
N ALA A 277 -23.11 9.30 -9.68
CA ALA A 277 -23.94 10.43 -9.28
C ALA A 277 -24.35 10.36 -7.80
N LYS A 278 -24.78 9.18 -7.31
CA LYS A 278 -25.11 8.97 -5.90
C LYS A 278 -23.91 9.14 -4.96
N GLU A 279 -22.70 8.82 -5.40
CA GLU A 279 -21.48 9.07 -4.60
C GLU A 279 -21.15 10.56 -4.54
N GLU A 280 -21.32 11.30 -5.64
CA GLU A 280 -21.14 12.74 -5.67
C GLU A 280 -22.17 13.46 -4.75
N GLU A 281 -23.43 13.03 -4.76
CA GLU A 281 -24.45 13.52 -3.84
C GLU A 281 -24.10 13.22 -2.39
N ARG A 282 -23.69 11.99 -2.09
CA ARG A 282 -23.24 11.57 -0.76
C ARG A 282 -22.05 12.40 -0.27
N ALA A 283 -21.07 12.64 -1.13
CA ALA A 283 -19.88 13.40 -0.77
C ALA A 283 -20.22 14.85 -0.44
N LYS A 284 -21.11 15.48 -1.20
CA LYS A 284 -21.62 16.82 -0.92
C LYS A 284 -22.40 16.89 0.39
N GLU A 285 -23.29 15.92 0.63
CA GLU A 285 -24.02 15.81 1.91
C GLU A 285 -23.05 15.69 3.10
N GLU A 286 -22.03 14.83 3.00
CA GLU A 286 -21.05 14.63 4.05
C GLU A 286 -20.22 15.89 4.30
N GLU A 287 -19.84 16.62 3.26
CA GLU A 287 -19.13 17.91 3.38
C GLU A 287 -19.98 18.95 4.12
N GLU A 288 -21.25 19.07 3.81
CA GLU A 288 -22.16 19.96 4.53
C GLU A 288 -22.33 19.58 6.00
N LEU A 289 -22.54 18.28 6.27
CA LEU A 289 -22.65 17.79 7.65
C LEU A 289 -21.38 18.05 8.47
N ARG A 290 -20.20 17.92 7.87
CA ARG A 290 -18.90 18.15 8.54
C ARG A 290 -18.61 19.59 8.87
N LYS A 291 -19.34 20.55 8.31
CA LYS A 291 -19.27 21.97 8.73
C LYS A 291 -19.76 22.17 10.18
N THR A 292 -20.69 21.32 10.63
CA THR A 292 -21.26 21.36 11.98
C THR A 292 -20.71 20.28 12.91
N ASP A 293 -20.41 19.09 12.35
CA ASP A 293 -19.80 17.95 13.06
C ASP A 293 -18.67 17.36 12.22
N PRO A 294 -17.38 17.59 12.54
CA PRO A 294 -16.23 17.06 11.79
C PRO A 294 -16.19 15.54 11.65
N GLN A 295 -16.94 14.80 12.48
CA GLN A 295 -17.02 13.35 12.44
C GLN A 295 -18.30 12.82 11.79
N ALA A 296 -19.17 13.71 11.32
CA ALA A 296 -20.42 13.33 10.69
C ALA A 296 -20.20 12.44 9.46
N LYS A 297 -21.10 11.49 9.29
CA LYS A 297 -21.14 10.58 8.13
C LYS A 297 -22.58 10.50 7.60
N THR A 298 -22.68 10.31 6.30
CA THR A 298 -23.98 10.04 5.67
C THR A 298 -24.48 8.64 6.02
N LYS A 299 -25.79 8.40 5.87
CA LYS A 299 -26.39 7.07 6.06
C LYS A 299 -25.94 6.09 4.99
N ARG A 300 -25.80 6.56 3.74
CA ARG A 300 -25.29 5.77 2.63
C ARG A 300 -23.78 5.58 2.79
N GLY A 301 -23.28 4.36 2.57
CA GLY A 301 -21.86 4.05 2.53
C GLY A 301 -21.15 4.68 1.33
N GLN A 302 -19.87 4.93 1.48
CA GLN A 302 -19.01 5.46 0.42
C GLN A 302 -18.80 4.42 -0.67
N PHE A 303 -18.97 4.82 -1.93
CA PHE A 303 -18.60 4.03 -3.10
C PHE A 303 -17.28 4.54 -3.68
N SER A 304 -16.41 3.61 -4.07
CA SER A 304 -15.21 3.90 -4.83
C SER A 304 -14.88 2.72 -5.75
N TYR A 305 -14.12 2.98 -6.81
CA TYR A 305 -13.62 1.93 -7.67
C TYR A 305 -12.16 2.19 -8.05
N TYR A 306 -11.43 1.10 -8.33
CA TYR A 306 -10.04 1.20 -8.77
C TYR A 306 -9.68 0.03 -9.68
N PHE A 307 -8.69 0.28 -10.51
CA PHE A 307 -8.14 -0.68 -11.44
C PHE A 307 -6.85 -1.28 -10.89
N LYS A 308 -6.65 -2.56 -11.16
CA LYS A 308 -5.44 -3.30 -10.79
C LYS A 308 -5.01 -4.18 -11.95
N ALA A 309 -3.83 -3.94 -12.49
CA ALA A 309 -3.23 -4.84 -13.48
C ALA A 309 -3.16 -6.26 -12.92
N THR A 310 -3.72 -7.21 -13.66
CA THR A 310 -3.73 -8.62 -13.28
C THR A 310 -2.33 -9.17 -13.39
N THR A 311 -1.93 -9.96 -12.42
CA THR A 311 -0.70 -10.74 -12.49
C THR A 311 -1.12 -12.22 -12.46
N ASP A 312 -1.06 -12.86 -13.61
CA ASP A 312 -1.31 -14.28 -13.78
C ASP A 312 0.05 -14.96 -14.07
N ASP A 313 0.59 -15.67 -13.08
CA ASP A 313 1.87 -16.34 -13.20
C ASP A 313 1.77 -17.58 -14.12
N ALA A 314 0.55 -18.13 -14.31
CA ALA A 314 0.29 -19.25 -15.18
C ALA A 314 0.18 -18.82 -16.67
N HIS A 315 -0.26 -17.59 -16.90
CA HIS A 315 -0.48 -17.02 -18.24
C HIS A 315 0.12 -15.62 -18.35
N PRO A 316 1.45 -15.45 -18.23
CA PRO A 316 2.11 -14.14 -18.21
C PRO A 316 1.88 -13.31 -19.50
N GLU A 317 1.59 -13.97 -20.61
CA GLU A 317 1.25 -13.32 -21.88
C GLU A 317 -0.07 -12.51 -21.83
N LYS A 318 -0.93 -12.76 -20.85
CA LYS A 318 -2.19 -12.04 -20.60
C LYS A 318 -2.02 -10.83 -19.69
N ASN A 319 -0.87 -10.70 -19.05
CA ASN A 319 -0.57 -9.60 -18.16
C ASN A 319 -0.39 -8.30 -18.95
N ILE A 320 -0.69 -7.20 -18.27
CA ILE A 320 -0.41 -5.84 -18.72
C ILE A 320 0.42 -5.13 -17.65
N SER A 321 1.04 -4.02 -18.04
CA SER A 321 1.72 -3.15 -17.09
C SER A 321 0.71 -2.31 -16.29
N GLU A 322 1.12 -1.79 -15.15
CA GLU A 322 0.32 -0.78 -14.43
C GLU A 322 0.24 0.52 -15.25
N GLN A 323 1.28 0.82 -16.05
CA GLN A 323 1.31 1.96 -16.97
C GLN A 323 0.26 1.83 -18.08
N ASP A 324 0.07 0.65 -18.67
CA ASP A 324 -0.99 0.42 -19.68
C ASP A 324 -2.37 0.83 -19.15
N THR A 325 -2.61 0.59 -17.85
CA THR A 325 -3.87 0.97 -17.20
C THR A 325 -4.01 2.50 -17.08
N ILE A 326 -2.93 3.21 -16.75
CA ILE A 326 -2.89 4.68 -16.70
C ILE A 326 -3.11 5.26 -18.08
N ASP A 327 -2.39 4.77 -19.08
CA ASP A 327 -2.45 5.26 -20.45
C ASP A 327 -3.86 5.09 -21.04
N GLU A 328 -4.50 3.95 -20.79
CA GLU A 328 -5.89 3.74 -21.22
C GLU A 328 -6.87 4.68 -20.51
N MET A 329 -6.71 4.92 -19.19
CA MET A 329 -7.54 5.89 -18.48
C MET A 329 -7.37 7.31 -19.04
N MET A 330 -6.14 7.76 -19.28
CA MET A 330 -5.89 9.07 -19.88
C MET A 330 -6.48 9.17 -21.29
N LYS A 331 -6.35 8.13 -22.10
CA LYS A 331 -6.92 8.05 -23.45
C LYS A 331 -8.46 8.16 -23.46
N ILE A 332 -9.14 7.62 -22.46
CA ILE A 332 -10.60 7.73 -22.35
C ILE A 332 -11.07 8.98 -21.60
N GLY A 333 -10.15 9.93 -21.31
CA GLY A 333 -10.46 11.28 -20.86
C GLY A 333 -10.24 11.58 -19.38
N PHE A 334 -9.61 10.68 -18.62
CA PHE A 334 -9.18 11.01 -17.25
C PHE A 334 -7.95 11.92 -17.27
N THR A 335 -7.90 12.85 -16.34
CA THR A 335 -6.64 13.56 -16.04
C THR A 335 -5.64 12.59 -15.41
N ALA A 336 -4.35 12.93 -15.42
CA ALA A 336 -3.31 12.12 -14.79
C ALA A 336 -3.61 11.88 -13.28
N GLU A 337 -4.07 12.91 -12.56
CA GLU A 337 -4.41 12.79 -11.13
C GLU A 337 -5.61 11.85 -10.91
N GLU A 338 -6.64 11.93 -11.72
CA GLU A 338 -7.79 11.02 -11.65
C GLU A 338 -7.42 9.58 -11.99
N ALA A 339 -6.58 9.36 -13.00
CA ALA A 339 -6.08 8.05 -13.37
C ALA A 339 -5.24 7.44 -12.23
N VAL A 340 -4.31 8.22 -11.68
CA VAL A 340 -3.48 7.83 -10.52
C VAL A 340 -4.35 7.49 -9.31
N ALA A 341 -5.37 8.29 -9.02
CA ALA A 341 -6.27 8.03 -7.88
C ALA A 341 -7.02 6.69 -7.99
N ARG A 342 -7.20 6.18 -9.21
CA ARG A 342 -7.93 4.93 -9.52
C ARG A 342 -7.02 3.74 -9.85
N GLN A 343 -5.72 3.92 -9.93
CA GLN A 343 -4.77 2.82 -10.14
C GLN A 343 -4.04 2.51 -8.83
N SER A 344 -4.08 1.27 -8.36
CA SER A 344 -3.73 0.94 -6.97
C SER A 344 -2.27 1.22 -6.62
N GLN A 345 -1.31 0.92 -7.52
CA GLN A 345 0.13 1.13 -7.24
C GLN A 345 0.52 2.59 -7.42
N TYR A 346 0.03 3.24 -8.46
CA TYR A 346 0.22 4.67 -8.66
C TYR A 346 -0.34 5.48 -7.50
N ASN A 347 -1.56 5.17 -7.06
CA ASN A 347 -2.18 5.82 -5.91
C ASN A 347 -1.35 5.68 -4.63
N MET A 348 -0.79 4.51 -4.40
CA MET A 348 0.07 4.27 -3.23
C MET A 348 1.32 5.15 -3.26
N ILE A 349 2.03 5.23 -4.39
CA ILE A 349 3.24 6.05 -4.53
C ILE A 349 2.89 7.54 -4.52
N TRP A 350 1.82 7.94 -5.22
CA TRP A 350 1.32 9.31 -5.21
C TRP A 350 1.02 9.83 -3.80
N ASN A 351 0.31 9.05 -3.01
CA ASN A 351 0.00 9.44 -1.63
C ASN A 351 1.24 9.48 -0.74
N ARG A 352 2.20 8.58 -0.93
CA ARG A 352 3.49 8.63 -0.24
C ARG A 352 4.23 9.92 -0.60
N MET A 353 4.31 10.27 -1.87
CA MET A 353 4.94 11.51 -2.33
C MET A 353 4.17 12.74 -1.83
N LYS A 354 2.84 12.80 -1.94
CA LYS A 354 2.04 13.88 -1.35
C LYS A 354 2.32 14.09 0.14
N ASN A 355 2.51 13.01 0.89
CA ASN A 355 2.85 13.11 2.31
C ASN A 355 4.27 13.64 2.55
N LEU A 356 5.22 13.38 1.64
CA LEU A 356 6.55 13.99 1.68
C LEU A 356 6.50 15.50 1.52
N PHE A 357 5.65 16.03 0.64
CA PHE A 357 5.52 17.46 0.38
C PHE A 357 4.81 18.25 1.51
N LYS A 358 4.17 17.57 2.46
CA LYS A 358 3.66 18.23 3.67
C LYS A 358 4.84 18.58 4.56
N LYS A 359 5.04 19.88 4.84
CA LYS A 359 6.18 20.40 5.64
C LYS A 359 6.36 19.74 7.02
N GLU A 360 5.34 19.08 7.54
CA GLU A 360 5.33 18.38 8.84
C GLU A 360 5.58 16.86 8.72
N GLY A 361 5.76 16.35 7.48
CA GLY A 361 5.81 14.92 7.21
C GLY A 361 7.21 14.36 7.12
N TYR A 362 7.47 13.31 7.92
CA TYR A 362 8.56 12.38 7.62
C TYR A 362 8.30 11.70 6.29
N PRO A 363 9.39 11.34 5.56
CA PRO A 363 9.24 10.39 4.48
C PRO A 363 8.51 9.15 5.03
N ASP A 364 7.44 8.71 4.34
CA ASP A 364 6.81 7.42 4.62
C ASP A 364 7.75 6.29 4.15
N PHE A 365 8.95 6.30 4.72
CA PHE A 365 10.00 5.32 4.44
C PHE A 365 9.76 4.08 5.28
N SER A 366 9.91 2.92 4.64
CA SER A 366 9.89 1.64 5.30
C SER A 366 10.93 0.73 4.66
N PRO A 367 11.66 -0.05 5.44
CA PRO A 367 12.60 -1.02 4.89
C PRO A 367 11.90 -2.29 4.39
N ALA A 368 10.60 -2.44 4.67
CA ALA A 368 9.78 -3.60 4.33
C ALA A 368 8.61 -3.20 3.39
N TYR A 369 8.27 -4.05 2.44
CA TYR A 369 7.33 -3.75 1.36
C TYR A 369 5.90 -3.55 1.85
N CYS A 370 5.38 -4.49 2.64
CA CYS A 370 3.98 -4.48 3.05
C CYS A 370 3.73 -5.13 4.42
N GLY A 371 2.44 -5.21 4.82
CA GLY A 371 2.01 -5.82 6.08
C GLY A 371 2.44 -7.27 6.27
N ALA A 372 2.65 -8.02 5.20
CA ALA A 372 3.13 -9.40 5.26
C ALA A 372 4.49 -9.53 5.99
N GLU A 373 5.39 -8.58 5.74
CA GLU A 373 6.71 -8.51 6.38
C GLU A 373 6.65 -7.83 7.76
N MET A 374 5.57 -7.09 8.04
CA MET A 374 5.39 -6.31 9.27
C MET A 374 4.55 -7.01 10.34
N GLY A 375 3.89 -8.12 10.03
CA GLY A 375 3.18 -8.91 11.04
C GLY A 375 1.75 -9.30 10.71
N MET A 376 1.31 -9.18 9.46
CA MET A 376 0.00 -9.70 9.04
C MET A 376 -0.12 -11.19 9.38
N LEU A 377 -1.28 -11.59 9.88
CA LEU A 377 -1.64 -12.97 10.20
C LEU A 377 -2.78 -13.39 9.30
N VAL A 378 -2.55 -14.36 8.42
CA VAL A 378 -3.60 -15.00 7.64
C VAL A 378 -3.81 -16.40 8.23
N VAL A 379 -4.97 -16.66 8.77
CA VAL A 379 -5.31 -17.95 9.41
C VAL A 379 -6.32 -18.68 8.55
N ASP A 380 -5.97 -19.89 8.12
CA ASP A 380 -6.83 -20.73 7.30
C ASP A 380 -7.77 -21.63 8.15
N PRO A 381 -8.77 -22.31 7.53
CA PRO A 381 -9.72 -23.16 8.25
C PRO A 381 -9.08 -24.31 9.04
N PHE A 382 -7.85 -24.70 8.67
CA PHE A 382 -7.12 -25.80 9.30
C PHE A 382 -6.13 -25.35 10.38
N GLY A 383 -6.09 -24.04 10.68
CA GLY A 383 -5.19 -23.45 11.65
C GLY A 383 -3.76 -23.22 11.14
N LYS A 384 -3.50 -23.36 9.84
CA LYS A 384 -2.25 -22.92 9.26
C LYS A 384 -2.18 -21.40 9.22
N VAL A 385 -1.02 -20.85 9.50
CA VAL A 385 -0.81 -19.40 9.53
C VAL A 385 0.15 -19.02 8.42
N PHE A 386 -0.23 -17.99 7.65
CA PHE A 386 0.56 -17.43 6.56
C PHE A 386 0.85 -15.95 6.82
N SER A 387 1.94 -15.44 6.29
CA SER A 387 2.24 -14.00 6.35
C SER A 387 1.57 -13.20 5.22
N CYS A 388 1.17 -13.87 4.13
CA CYS A 388 0.54 -13.24 2.97
C CYS A 388 -0.61 -14.10 2.45
N TRP A 389 -1.70 -13.47 2.01
CA TRP A 389 -2.82 -14.18 1.39
C TRP A 389 -2.49 -14.82 0.04
N ASP A 390 -1.50 -14.29 -0.70
CA ASP A 390 -1.07 -14.81 -2.01
C ASP A 390 -0.43 -16.21 -1.94
N VAL A 391 -0.07 -16.67 -0.76
CA VAL A 391 0.56 -17.98 -0.53
C VAL A 391 -0.31 -18.94 0.29
N VAL A 392 -1.57 -18.58 0.56
CA VAL A 392 -2.48 -19.46 1.31
C VAL A 392 -2.71 -20.79 0.58
N GLY A 393 -2.83 -21.87 1.35
CA GLY A 393 -3.01 -23.22 0.80
C GLY A 393 -1.75 -23.86 0.22
N LYS A 394 -0.61 -23.14 0.17
CA LYS A 394 0.71 -23.68 -0.16
C LYS A 394 1.41 -24.07 1.14
N ASP A 395 1.40 -25.36 1.47
CA ASP A 395 1.82 -25.86 2.78
C ASP A 395 3.28 -25.52 3.12
N ASP A 396 4.16 -25.53 2.14
CA ASP A 396 5.58 -25.16 2.23
C ASP A 396 5.79 -23.66 2.51
N GLN A 397 4.77 -22.83 2.25
CA GLN A 397 4.81 -21.38 2.48
C GLN A 397 4.18 -20.97 3.83
N ALA A 398 3.58 -21.90 4.56
CA ALA A 398 3.05 -21.62 5.88
C ALA A 398 4.15 -21.08 6.80
N THR A 399 3.83 -20.05 7.58
CA THR A 399 4.75 -19.40 8.52
C THR A 399 4.58 -19.91 9.95
N GLY A 400 3.56 -20.70 10.18
CA GLY A 400 3.26 -21.30 11.47
C GLY A 400 1.92 -22.01 11.46
N TYR A 401 1.47 -22.39 12.63
CA TYR A 401 0.19 -23.03 12.82
C TYR A 401 -0.37 -22.78 14.23
N ILE A 402 -1.66 -23.05 14.39
CA ILE A 402 -2.36 -23.13 15.65
C ILE A 402 -3.32 -24.31 15.61
N GLN A 403 -3.53 -25.00 16.73
CA GLN A 403 -4.44 -26.13 16.84
C GLN A 403 -5.36 -25.94 18.05
N PRO A 404 -6.57 -26.52 18.06
CA PRO A 404 -7.45 -26.53 19.21
C PRO A 404 -6.72 -26.85 20.51
N GLY A 405 -7.01 -26.07 21.56
CA GLY A 405 -6.34 -26.18 22.85
C GLY A 405 -5.01 -25.42 23.00
N MET A 406 -4.48 -24.81 21.93
CA MET A 406 -3.31 -23.93 22.03
C MET A 406 -3.69 -22.51 22.43
N SER A 407 -2.88 -21.87 23.23
CA SER A 407 -3.02 -20.44 23.60
C SER A 407 -2.12 -19.50 22.78
N ARG A 408 -1.30 -20.04 21.87
CA ARG A 408 -0.31 -19.27 21.09
C ARG A 408 -0.11 -19.86 19.71
N PHE A 409 0.18 -18.98 18.74
CA PHE A 409 0.67 -19.41 17.43
C PHE A 409 2.07 -20.00 17.56
N LEU A 410 2.30 -21.14 16.92
CA LEU A 410 3.64 -21.72 16.77
C LEU A 410 4.23 -21.34 15.42
N TRP A 411 5.43 -20.77 15.46
CA TRP A 411 6.12 -20.23 14.29
C TRP A 411 7.17 -21.20 13.77
N ASN A 412 7.33 -21.24 12.45
CA ASN A 412 8.43 -21.94 11.80
C ASN A 412 9.45 -20.96 11.19
N PHE A 413 10.45 -21.49 10.50
CA PHE A 413 11.53 -20.70 9.90
C PHE A 413 11.06 -19.73 8.81
N ASN A 414 9.98 -20.04 8.09
CA ASN A 414 9.41 -19.11 7.10
C ASN A 414 8.98 -17.79 7.74
N LYS A 415 8.47 -17.80 8.97
CA LYS A 415 8.14 -16.56 9.68
C LYS A 415 9.36 -15.65 9.86
N ALA A 416 10.51 -16.25 10.16
CA ALA A 416 11.76 -15.47 10.27
C ALA A 416 12.15 -14.85 8.91
N LYS A 417 12.05 -15.60 7.80
CA LYS A 417 12.33 -15.07 6.44
C LYS A 417 11.49 -13.84 6.15
N TRP A 418 10.17 -13.89 6.35
CA TRP A 418 9.27 -12.76 6.14
C TRP A 418 9.62 -11.57 7.03
N ARG A 419 9.86 -11.82 8.32
CA ARG A 419 10.13 -10.76 9.31
C ARG A 419 11.50 -10.11 9.17
N THR A 420 12.49 -10.80 8.65
CA THR A 420 13.86 -10.27 8.50
C THR A 420 14.08 -9.59 7.16
N ARG A 421 13.28 -9.86 6.14
CA ARG A 421 13.41 -9.24 4.82
C ARG A 421 13.29 -7.72 4.90
N THR A 422 14.37 -7.03 4.55
CA THR A 422 14.48 -5.58 4.49
C THR A 422 15.43 -5.18 3.36
N VAL A 423 15.32 -3.95 2.89
CA VAL A 423 16.11 -3.45 1.74
C VAL A 423 17.62 -3.54 1.95
N ASP A 424 18.08 -3.41 3.18
CA ASP A 424 19.50 -3.54 3.55
C ASP A 424 20.01 -4.99 3.52
N LEU A 425 19.12 -5.98 3.51
CA LEU A 425 19.43 -7.40 3.38
C LEU A 425 19.21 -7.95 1.95
N ILE A 426 18.70 -7.13 1.04
CA ILE A 426 18.56 -7.48 -0.38
C ILE A 426 19.73 -6.85 -1.14
N PRO A 427 20.69 -7.66 -1.68
CA PRO A 427 21.92 -7.13 -2.25
C PRO A 427 21.73 -6.03 -3.30
N ALA A 428 20.80 -6.23 -4.25
CA ALA A 428 20.51 -5.26 -5.30
C ALA A 428 19.88 -3.96 -4.80
N CYS A 429 19.29 -3.96 -3.58
CA CYS A 429 18.69 -2.76 -2.99
C CYS A 429 19.72 -1.91 -2.21
N GLN A 430 20.88 -2.46 -1.88
CA GLN A 430 21.88 -1.77 -1.06
C GLN A 430 22.48 -0.52 -1.74
N SER A 431 22.51 -0.47 -3.06
CA SER A 431 22.95 0.69 -3.84
C SER A 431 21.85 1.28 -4.71
N CYS A 432 20.60 0.86 -4.50
CA CYS A 432 19.48 1.30 -5.32
C CYS A 432 18.89 2.63 -4.80
N PRO A 433 18.78 3.69 -5.62
CA PRO A 433 18.19 4.95 -5.18
C PRO A 433 16.70 4.86 -4.83
N TYR A 434 16.03 3.80 -5.26
CA TYR A 434 14.62 3.55 -4.95
C TYR A 434 14.39 2.64 -3.73
N ALA A 435 15.44 2.28 -2.99
CA ALA A 435 15.36 1.25 -1.93
C ALA A 435 14.20 1.49 -0.95
N PHE A 436 14.12 2.64 -0.28
CA PHE A 436 13.04 2.97 0.66
C PHE A 436 11.70 3.34 0.00
N ILE A 437 11.71 3.67 -1.28
CA ILE A 437 10.52 3.96 -2.07
C ILE A 437 9.85 2.66 -2.50
N CYS A 438 10.61 1.77 -3.16
CA CYS A 438 10.22 0.45 -3.62
C CYS A 438 10.05 -0.56 -2.47
N ARG A 439 10.90 -0.43 -1.43
CA ARG A 439 10.90 -1.33 -0.26
C ARG A 439 11.26 -2.77 -0.61
N GLY A 440 12.09 -2.98 -1.65
CA GLY A 440 12.53 -4.29 -2.12
C GLY A 440 11.50 -5.09 -2.92
N GLY A 441 10.30 -4.53 -3.11
CA GLY A 441 9.20 -5.18 -3.83
C GLY A 441 8.58 -6.37 -3.10
N CYS A 442 7.62 -7.03 -3.75
CA CYS A 442 6.81 -8.09 -3.17
C CYS A 442 7.61 -9.38 -2.89
N ALA A 443 7.67 -9.80 -1.62
CA ALA A 443 8.36 -11.01 -1.18
C ALA A 443 7.76 -12.29 -1.77
N SER A 444 6.42 -12.38 -1.89
CA SER A 444 5.75 -13.51 -2.51
C SER A 444 6.15 -13.68 -3.97
N ARG A 445 6.14 -12.58 -4.73
CA ARG A 445 6.56 -12.60 -6.15
C ARG A 445 8.04 -12.89 -6.31
N SER A 446 8.89 -12.36 -5.42
CA SER A 446 10.31 -12.70 -5.40
C SER A 446 10.52 -14.21 -5.22
N SER A 447 9.86 -14.79 -4.23
CA SER A 447 9.90 -16.24 -3.98
C SER A 447 9.33 -17.05 -5.14
N ASN A 448 8.21 -16.64 -5.75
CA ASN A 448 7.61 -17.33 -6.89
C ASN A 448 8.51 -17.27 -8.14
N ALA A 449 9.11 -16.10 -8.42
CA ALA A 449 9.92 -15.88 -9.62
C ALA A 449 11.34 -16.48 -9.53
N TYR A 450 11.93 -16.43 -8.33
CA TYR A 450 13.37 -16.72 -8.16
C TYR A 450 13.65 -17.83 -7.14
N GLY A 451 12.65 -18.33 -6.43
CA GLY A 451 12.84 -19.27 -5.32
C GLY A 451 13.49 -18.64 -4.07
N ASP A 452 13.66 -17.32 -4.05
CA ASP A 452 14.38 -16.60 -2.99
C ASP A 452 13.60 -15.38 -2.51
N TYR A 453 13.38 -15.29 -1.21
CA TYR A 453 12.72 -14.15 -0.57
C TYR A 453 13.62 -12.91 -0.49
N PHE A 454 14.94 -13.07 -0.47
CA PHE A 454 15.92 -11.99 -0.32
C PHE A 454 16.43 -11.45 -1.65
N ARG A 455 15.68 -11.69 -2.72
CA ARG A 455 15.90 -11.08 -4.01
C ARG A 455 14.91 -9.94 -4.24
N GLU A 456 15.31 -8.95 -5.00
CA GLU A 456 14.46 -7.82 -5.38
C GLU A 456 13.34 -8.23 -6.34
N PHE A 457 12.19 -7.61 -6.21
CA PHE A 457 11.11 -7.68 -7.21
C PHE A 457 10.68 -6.26 -7.57
N CYS A 458 11.42 -5.63 -8.48
CA CYS A 458 11.29 -4.19 -8.75
C CYS A 458 9.93 -3.80 -9.36
N GLY A 459 9.36 -4.62 -10.26
CA GLY A 459 8.19 -4.22 -11.03
C GLY A 459 8.43 -2.90 -11.77
N GLU A 460 7.42 -2.09 -11.90
CA GLU A 460 7.41 -0.80 -12.60
C GLU A 460 7.62 0.40 -11.64
N ILE A 461 8.23 0.19 -10.50
CA ILE A 461 8.29 1.22 -9.44
C ILE A 461 9.07 2.47 -9.88
N ARG A 462 10.05 2.33 -10.76
CA ARG A 462 10.86 3.45 -11.25
C ARG A 462 10.03 4.37 -12.13
N GLU A 463 9.28 3.77 -13.04
CA GLU A 463 8.36 4.45 -13.96
C GLU A 463 7.23 5.11 -13.18
N ILE A 464 6.62 4.40 -12.25
CA ILE A 464 5.57 4.92 -11.36
C ILE A 464 6.08 6.09 -10.52
N PHE A 465 7.28 5.97 -9.97
CA PHE A 465 7.90 7.03 -9.19
C PHE A 465 8.21 8.26 -10.06
N ALA A 466 8.84 8.06 -11.22
CA ALA A 466 9.16 9.15 -12.14
C ALA A 466 7.88 9.89 -12.58
N PHE A 467 6.85 9.16 -12.98
CA PHE A 467 5.55 9.71 -13.36
C PHE A 467 4.94 10.58 -12.24
N THR A 468 4.93 10.04 -11.01
CA THR A 468 4.27 10.70 -9.88
C THR A 468 5.09 11.87 -9.31
N ALA A 469 6.40 11.68 -9.13
CA ALA A 469 7.28 12.70 -8.55
C ALA A 469 7.42 13.93 -9.45
N SER A 470 7.61 13.73 -10.76
CA SER A 470 7.71 14.82 -11.72
C SER A 470 6.47 15.71 -11.74
N ARG A 471 5.27 15.13 -11.69
CA ARG A 471 4.00 15.87 -11.71
C ARG A 471 3.71 16.59 -10.40
N LEU A 472 3.90 15.91 -9.28
CA LEU A 472 3.68 16.54 -7.97
C LEU A 472 4.66 17.71 -7.73
N ALA A 473 5.93 17.53 -8.10
CA ALA A 473 6.92 18.59 -8.00
C ALA A 473 6.63 19.73 -8.97
N GLY A 474 6.16 19.43 -10.19
CA GLY A 474 5.73 20.42 -11.15
C GLY A 474 4.55 21.25 -10.67
N GLN A 475 3.50 20.62 -10.14
CA GLN A 475 2.36 21.30 -9.53
C GLN A 475 2.79 22.25 -8.38
N GLU A 476 3.68 21.78 -7.51
CA GLU A 476 4.19 22.61 -6.42
C GLU A 476 5.05 23.76 -6.94
N TRP A 477 5.86 23.53 -7.95
CA TRP A 477 6.66 24.57 -8.60
C TRP A 477 5.79 25.65 -9.25
N GLU A 478 4.76 25.28 -10.02
CA GLU A 478 3.81 26.20 -10.65
C GLU A 478 3.07 27.03 -9.61
N LYS A 479 2.66 26.43 -8.49
CA LYS A 479 2.04 27.13 -7.37
C LYS A 479 2.96 28.18 -6.76
N ARG A 480 4.24 27.85 -6.55
CA ARG A 480 5.25 28.80 -6.03
C ARG A 480 5.51 29.92 -7.03
N ARG A 481 5.58 29.59 -8.31
CA ARG A 481 5.75 30.58 -9.39
C ARG A 481 4.56 31.55 -9.43
N ALA A 482 3.35 31.06 -9.28
CA ALA A 482 2.16 31.93 -9.23
C ALA A 482 2.20 32.87 -8.03
N ALA A 483 2.57 32.38 -6.83
CA ALA A 483 2.74 33.20 -5.63
C ALA A 483 3.86 34.25 -5.80
N ALA A 484 4.98 33.91 -6.44
CA ALA A 484 6.04 34.85 -6.75
C ALA A 484 5.58 35.94 -7.74
N ALA A 485 4.80 35.58 -8.76
CA ALA A 485 4.23 36.53 -9.73
C ALA A 485 3.20 37.46 -9.07
N ALA A 486 2.51 37.03 -8.02
CA ALA A 486 1.60 37.84 -7.21
C ALA A 486 2.34 38.76 -6.21
N GLY A 487 3.66 38.67 -6.10
CA GLY A 487 4.48 39.44 -5.15
C GLY A 487 4.47 38.89 -3.73
N GLU A 488 3.93 37.67 -3.52
CA GLU A 488 3.85 37.00 -2.22
C GLU A 488 5.14 36.24 -1.85
N ALA A 489 6.03 36.01 -2.84
CA ALA A 489 7.32 35.35 -2.68
C ALA A 489 8.36 35.88 -3.70
N SER A 490 9.65 35.59 -3.49
CA SER A 490 10.67 35.86 -4.48
C SER A 490 10.70 34.81 -5.60
N MET A 491 11.15 35.15 -6.79
CA MET A 491 11.35 34.20 -7.89
C MET A 491 12.34 33.09 -7.52
N ASP A 492 13.32 33.38 -6.65
CA ASP A 492 14.27 32.38 -6.16
C ASP A 492 13.60 31.32 -5.28
N ALA A 493 12.39 31.58 -4.73
CA ALA A 493 11.61 30.63 -3.98
C ALA A 493 10.95 29.54 -4.84
N CYS A 494 10.93 29.71 -6.17
CA CYS A 494 10.42 28.68 -7.09
C CYS A 494 11.36 27.46 -7.13
N ALA A 495 12.68 27.72 -7.11
CA ALA A 495 13.69 26.70 -6.91
C ALA A 495 13.95 26.48 -5.41
N GLY A 496 14.21 25.27 -4.98
CA GLY A 496 14.58 25.02 -3.59
C GLY A 496 13.96 23.74 -3.01
N GLU A 497 13.89 23.72 -1.71
CA GLU A 497 13.48 22.56 -0.92
C GLU A 497 11.97 22.34 -1.00
N LEU A 498 11.54 21.13 -1.39
CA LEU A 498 10.15 20.73 -1.37
C LEU A 498 9.80 19.88 -0.14
N THR A 499 10.80 19.20 0.44
CA THR A 499 10.62 18.29 1.58
C THR A 499 11.69 18.47 2.64
N LEU A 500 11.48 17.86 3.80
CA LEU A 500 12.55 17.68 4.80
C LEU A 500 13.57 16.62 4.34
N SER A 501 14.77 16.68 4.88
CA SER A 501 15.82 15.69 4.66
C SER A 501 16.28 15.07 5.96
N LEU A 502 16.47 13.74 5.96
CA LEU A 502 17.04 13.00 7.09
C LEU A 502 18.57 13.02 7.12
N ALA A 503 19.26 13.61 6.14
CA ALA A 503 20.72 13.64 6.07
C ALA A 503 21.35 14.34 7.28
N GLY A 504 20.85 15.53 7.64
CA GLY A 504 21.30 16.27 8.82
C GLY A 504 21.04 15.52 10.13
N PRO A 505 19.79 15.11 10.43
CA PRO A 505 19.48 14.29 11.60
C PRO A 505 20.28 12.99 11.67
N ALA A 506 20.43 12.25 10.57
CA ALA A 506 21.20 11.00 10.55
C ALA A 506 22.69 11.20 10.85
N SER A 507 23.27 12.37 10.53
CA SER A 507 24.66 12.70 10.83
C SER A 507 24.92 13.03 12.30
N ARG A 508 23.89 13.31 13.10
CA ARG A 508 24.00 13.67 14.52
C ARG A 508 24.24 12.46 15.44
N PHE A 509 23.96 11.24 14.98
CA PHE A 509 24.22 10.05 15.79
C PHE A 509 25.72 9.85 15.99
N THR A 510 26.14 9.77 17.24
CA THR A 510 27.50 9.35 17.63
C THR A 510 27.74 7.89 17.23
N GLU A 511 29.00 7.46 17.16
CA GLU A 511 29.33 6.05 16.89
C GLU A 511 28.73 5.09 17.92
N ALA A 512 28.71 5.48 19.20
CA ALA A 512 28.09 4.69 20.27
C ALA A 512 26.55 4.55 20.07
N GLU A 513 25.87 5.64 19.70
CA GLU A 513 24.44 5.60 19.40
C GLU A 513 24.15 4.76 18.15
N ARG A 514 24.97 4.85 17.10
CA ARG A 514 24.87 4.00 15.90
C ARG A 514 25.02 2.52 16.25
N ALA A 515 26.01 2.16 17.06
CA ALA A 515 26.21 0.79 17.53
C ALA A 515 24.97 0.31 18.33
N LYS A 516 24.49 1.12 19.26
CA LYS A 516 23.32 0.81 20.07
C LYS A 516 22.04 0.65 19.24
N ILE A 517 21.83 1.49 18.22
CA ILE A 517 20.74 1.36 17.26
C ILE A 517 20.81 0.01 16.54
N MET A 518 21.98 -0.43 16.15
CA MET A 518 22.16 -1.69 15.43
C MET A 518 21.91 -2.93 16.31
N GLU A 519 22.03 -2.82 17.61
CA GLU A 519 21.90 -3.92 18.58
C GLU A 519 20.49 -4.00 19.20
N THR A 520 19.86 -2.84 19.51
CA THR A 520 18.60 -2.83 20.25
C THR A 520 17.41 -3.35 19.44
N ASN A 521 16.57 -4.15 20.10
CA ASN A 521 15.24 -4.56 19.61
C ASN A 521 14.10 -3.86 20.37
N SER A 522 14.44 -2.99 21.32
CA SER A 522 13.48 -2.24 22.11
C SER A 522 13.00 -1.00 21.36
N GLN A 523 11.70 -0.95 21.09
CA GLN A 523 11.09 0.22 20.46
C GLN A 523 11.25 1.47 21.33
N LYS A 524 11.06 1.33 22.65
CA LYS A 524 11.24 2.44 23.61
C LYS A 524 12.66 2.98 23.56
N GLU A 525 13.65 2.08 23.65
CA GLU A 525 15.07 2.45 23.62
C GLU A 525 15.44 3.12 22.30
N MET A 526 14.91 2.62 21.17
CA MET A 526 15.08 3.24 19.86
C MET A 526 14.50 4.66 19.83
N PHE A 527 13.29 4.86 20.36
CA PHE A 527 12.68 6.19 20.43
C PHE A 527 13.50 7.15 21.30
N ASP A 528 13.99 6.68 22.44
CA ASP A 528 14.81 7.50 23.33
C ASP A 528 16.10 7.98 22.63
N ILE A 529 16.77 7.10 21.87
CA ILE A 529 17.97 7.45 21.09
C ILE A 529 17.61 8.46 19.99
N VAL A 530 16.61 8.18 19.17
CA VAL A 530 16.27 9.05 18.01
C VAL A 530 15.73 10.40 18.46
N LYS A 531 15.05 10.48 19.61
CA LYS A 531 14.61 11.73 20.20
C LYS A 531 15.80 12.53 20.74
N GLY A 532 16.74 11.87 21.41
CA GLY A 532 17.95 12.51 21.93
C GLY A 532 18.80 13.15 20.82
N ALA A 533 18.89 12.51 19.66
CA ALA A 533 19.57 13.04 18.47
C ALA A 533 18.73 14.07 17.69
N ALA A 534 17.52 14.42 18.14
CA ALA A 534 16.55 15.25 17.43
C ALA A 534 16.36 14.74 15.97
N PHE A 535 16.33 13.41 15.82
CA PHE A 535 16.18 12.77 14.51
C PHE A 535 14.82 13.10 13.88
N PHE A 536 13.78 13.19 14.73
CA PHE A 536 12.46 13.66 14.32
C PHE A 536 12.25 15.11 14.79
N PRO A 537 11.83 16.07 13.95
CA PRO A 537 11.44 17.39 14.42
C PRO A 537 10.30 17.25 15.42
N GLU A 538 10.32 18.05 16.47
CA GLU A 538 9.16 18.14 17.35
C GLU A 538 7.97 18.70 16.53
N PRO A 539 6.76 18.13 16.66
CA PRO A 539 5.60 18.72 16.05
C PRO A 539 5.49 20.17 16.54
N GLU A 540 5.48 21.14 15.63
CA GLU A 540 5.17 22.52 16.00
C GLU A 540 3.86 22.47 16.79
N LYS A 541 3.89 22.95 18.03
CA LYS A 541 2.69 23.04 18.86
C LYS A 541 1.70 23.86 18.06
N ALA A 542 0.67 23.20 17.53
CA ALA A 542 -0.44 23.87 16.88
C ALA A 542 -0.90 24.96 17.85
N GLY A 543 -0.71 26.21 17.48
CA GLY A 543 -1.07 27.36 18.29
C GLY A 543 -2.53 27.19 18.74
N LYS A 544 -2.74 27.36 20.04
CA LYS A 544 -4.05 27.34 20.67
C LYS A 544 -4.99 28.33 20.02
#